data_4b473ddaf8cc7f697fa0c26acd56b686
#
_entry.id   4b473ddaf8cc7f697fa0c26acd56b686
#
_cell.length_a   1.000
_cell.length_b   1.000
_cell.length_c   1.000
_cell.angle_alpha   90.00
_cell.angle_beta   90.00
_cell.angle_gamma   90.00
#
_symmetry.space_group_name_H-M   'P 1'
#
loop_
_entity.id
_entity.type
_entity.pdbx_description
1 polymer ?
#
loop_
_entity_poly.entity_id
_entity_poly.type
_entity_poly.pdbx_seq_one_letter_code
_entity_poly.pdbx_strand_id
1 'polypeptide(L)'
;VNDIRKKLNAIIQSLDDSVSTDDSSPLEDAFEVTIREDDAFINVTLDPVEAKEIELRVRRYAKQHKISQVEAFKALIKGEGSTDVTLNIYRANDVEGAPGWIPGIGYIPADQAEDLASQASTVRDMDDLYDKVAGTYETPDDIRAVVIGWDGTCSDPYCDCHEDRTQMDHRIDYKDGGPTTASNLSAKCPT
;
A
#
# COMPACT_ATOMS: atom_id res chain seq x y z
N VAL A 1 4.84 -10.04 20.14
CA VAL A 1 3.78 -11.04 20.01
C VAL A 1 2.80 -10.67 18.90
N ASN A 2 2.35 -9.41 18.80
CA ASN A 2 1.40 -8.97 17.76
C ASN A 2 1.96 -9.08 16.34
N ASP A 3 3.25 -8.88 16.16
CA ASP A 3 3.91 -8.91 14.86
C ASP A 3 3.99 -10.33 14.27
N ILE A 4 4.35 -11.31 15.10
CA ILE A 4 4.37 -12.74 14.67
C ILE A 4 2.96 -13.18 14.27
N ARG A 5 1.93 -12.74 15.00
CA ARG A 5 0.53 -13.06 14.68
C ARG A 5 0.11 -12.44 13.34
N LYS A 6 0.48 -11.18 13.08
CA LYS A 6 0.20 -10.53 11.80
C LYS A 6 0.87 -11.25 10.62
N LYS A 7 2.16 -11.58 10.74
CA LYS A 7 2.89 -12.33 9.71
C LYS A 7 2.31 -13.72 9.49
N LEU A 8 1.94 -14.41 10.57
CA LEU A 8 1.30 -15.72 10.47
C LEU A 8 -0.07 -15.64 9.78
N ASN A 9 -0.89 -14.66 10.15
CA ASN A 9 -2.19 -14.43 9.53
C ASN A 9 -2.05 -14.10 8.03
N ALA A 10 -1.08 -13.27 7.65
CA ALA A 10 -0.79 -12.98 6.25
C ALA A 10 -0.40 -14.24 5.46
N ILE A 11 0.42 -15.13 6.04
CA ILE A 11 0.78 -16.41 5.42
C ILE A 11 -0.44 -17.31 5.28
N ILE A 12 -1.28 -17.42 6.31
CA ILE A 12 -2.49 -18.24 6.27
C ILE A 12 -3.43 -17.73 5.18
N GLN A 13 -3.69 -16.43 5.11
CA GLN A 13 -4.55 -15.82 4.08
C GLN A 13 -3.97 -15.96 2.66
N SER A 14 -2.65 -15.98 2.50
CA SER A 14 -2.02 -16.22 1.19
C SER A 14 -2.18 -17.66 0.70
N LEU A 15 -2.46 -18.60 1.60
CA LEU A 15 -2.63 -20.02 1.29
C LEU A 15 -4.09 -20.44 1.16
N ASP A 16 -4.99 -19.74 1.87
CA ASP A 16 -6.42 -20.04 1.91
C ASP A 16 -7.20 -18.77 2.29
N ASP A 17 -7.83 -18.14 1.30
CA ASP A 17 -8.63 -16.93 1.49
C ASP A 17 -9.98 -17.19 2.18
N SER A 18 -10.41 -18.45 2.29
CA SER A 18 -11.60 -18.84 3.05
C SER A 18 -11.39 -18.76 4.57
N VAL A 19 -10.14 -18.68 5.02
CA VAL A 19 -9.82 -18.57 6.45
C VAL A 19 -9.87 -17.11 6.89
N SER A 20 -10.99 -16.70 7.43
CA SER A 20 -11.09 -15.45 8.19
C SER A 20 -10.26 -15.59 9.48
N THR A 21 -9.22 -14.79 9.61
CA THR A 21 -8.35 -14.79 10.80
C THR A 21 -8.89 -13.93 11.94
N ASP A 22 -10.02 -13.29 11.73
CA ASP A 22 -10.71 -12.47 12.72
C ASP A 22 -12.16 -12.93 12.87
N ASP A 23 -12.53 -13.32 14.07
CA ASP A 23 -13.90 -13.72 14.47
C ASP A 23 -14.85 -12.50 14.55
N SER A 24 -14.37 -11.31 14.19
CA SER A 24 -15.21 -10.11 14.14
C SER A 24 -16.02 -10.12 12.84
N SER A 25 -17.33 -10.07 12.96
CA SER A 25 -18.22 -9.71 11.86
C SER A 25 -17.68 -8.43 11.20
N PRO A 26 -17.75 -8.30 9.85
CA PRO A 26 -17.37 -7.06 9.19
C PRO A 26 -18.04 -5.89 9.92
N LEU A 27 -17.26 -4.89 10.31
CA LEU A 27 -17.82 -3.68 10.89
C LEU A 27 -18.68 -3.03 9.81
N GLU A 28 -19.94 -2.76 10.13
CA GLU A 28 -20.79 -1.98 9.25
C GLU A 28 -20.22 -0.57 9.11
N ASP A 29 -20.36 0.01 7.92
CA ASP A 29 -20.00 1.40 7.68
C ASP A 29 -20.68 2.30 8.70
N ALA A 30 -19.91 3.14 9.36
CA ALA A 30 -20.42 4.04 10.39
C ALA A 30 -19.81 5.43 10.26
N PHE A 31 -20.61 6.42 10.55
CA PHE A 31 -20.17 7.82 10.61
C PHE A 31 -20.61 8.42 11.94
N GLU A 32 -19.67 8.84 12.74
CA GLU A 32 -19.91 9.43 14.06
C GLU A 32 -19.15 10.75 14.20
N VAL A 33 -19.85 11.76 14.71
CA VAL A 33 -19.27 13.06 15.06
C VAL A 33 -19.45 13.32 16.53
N THR A 34 -18.36 13.47 17.25
CA THR A 34 -18.34 13.88 18.65
C THR A 34 -17.82 15.30 18.75
N ILE A 35 -18.64 16.23 19.24
CA ILE A 35 -18.27 17.64 19.44
C ILE A 35 -18.09 17.88 20.92
N ARG A 36 -16.95 18.45 21.31
CA ARG A 36 -16.63 18.92 22.65
C ARG A 36 -16.45 20.43 22.67
N GLU A 37 -16.21 21.00 23.85
CA GLU A 37 -16.07 22.44 24.02
C GLU A 37 -14.89 23.00 23.21
N ASP A 38 -13.75 22.32 23.21
CA ASP A 38 -12.51 22.79 22.59
C ASP A 38 -12.10 22.02 21.31
N ASP A 39 -12.68 20.83 21.06
CA ASP A 39 -12.32 19.98 19.94
C ASP A 39 -13.51 19.19 19.38
N ALA A 40 -13.31 18.57 18.22
CA ALA A 40 -14.26 17.63 17.65
C ALA A 40 -13.53 16.46 16.96
N PHE A 41 -14.16 15.30 17.00
CA PHE A 41 -13.69 14.07 16.35
C PHE A 41 -14.70 13.63 15.30
N ILE A 42 -14.20 13.21 14.16
CA ILE A 42 -14.97 12.54 13.11
C ILE A 42 -14.40 11.15 13.00
N ASN A 43 -15.18 10.15 13.35
CA ASN A 43 -14.85 8.74 13.22
C ASN A 43 -15.66 8.18 12.05
N VAL A 44 -14.97 7.54 11.12
CA VAL A 44 -15.58 6.89 9.97
C VAL A 44 -15.07 5.46 9.95
N THR A 45 -15.99 4.50 9.92
CA THR A 45 -15.69 3.08 9.72
C THR A 45 -16.03 2.76 8.27
N LEU A 46 -15.06 2.25 7.52
CA LEU A 46 -15.16 1.96 6.09
C LEU A 46 -14.46 0.63 5.79
N ASP A 47 -14.74 0.09 4.61
CA ASP A 47 -13.90 -0.96 4.04
C ASP A 47 -12.42 -0.54 4.02
N PRO A 48 -11.48 -1.45 4.34
CA PRO A 48 -10.06 -1.11 4.39
C PRO A 48 -9.48 -0.51 3.10
N VAL A 49 -9.97 -0.94 1.93
CA VAL A 49 -9.52 -0.42 0.62
C VAL A 49 -9.97 1.02 0.42
N GLU A 50 -11.25 1.31 0.72
CA GLU A 50 -11.80 2.67 0.65
C GLU A 50 -11.09 3.62 1.64
N ALA A 51 -10.86 3.16 2.87
CA ALA A 51 -10.13 3.93 3.87
C ALA A 51 -8.70 4.26 3.40
N LYS A 52 -8.02 3.28 2.76
CA LYS A 52 -6.68 3.47 2.20
C LYS A 52 -6.67 4.47 1.05
N GLU A 53 -7.66 4.40 0.16
CA GLU A 53 -7.78 5.36 -0.94
C GLU A 53 -7.96 6.80 -0.43
N ILE A 54 -8.82 6.99 0.58
CA ILE A 54 -9.02 8.32 1.20
C ILE A 54 -7.71 8.81 1.85
N GLU A 55 -7.01 7.95 2.59
CA GLU A 55 -5.72 8.30 3.18
C GLU A 55 -4.72 8.76 2.12
N LEU A 56 -4.59 8.04 1.02
CA LEU A 56 -3.68 8.37 -0.07
C LEU A 56 -4.05 9.71 -0.73
N ARG A 57 -5.33 9.97 -0.96
CA ARG A 57 -5.82 11.25 -1.51
C ARG A 57 -5.45 12.41 -0.60
N VAL A 58 -5.72 12.30 0.70
CA VAL A 58 -5.38 13.33 1.69
C VAL A 58 -3.88 13.60 1.73
N ARG A 59 -3.07 12.55 1.81
CA ARG A 59 -1.60 12.66 1.85
C ARG A 59 -1.05 13.30 0.57
N ARG A 60 -1.52 12.89 -0.59
CA ARG A 60 -1.05 13.44 -1.87
C ARG A 60 -1.42 14.91 -2.01
N TYR A 61 -2.66 15.26 -1.70
CA TYR A 61 -3.11 16.66 -1.73
C TYR A 61 -2.29 17.54 -0.77
N ALA A 62 -2.08 17.07 0.46
CA ALA A 62 -1.26 17.77 1.46
C ALA A 62 0.17 18.03 0.95
N LYS A 63 0.79 17.01 0.34
CA LYS A 63 2.15 17.12 -0.23
C LYS A 63 2.20 18.10 -1.41
N GLN A 64 1.25 18.03 -2.33
CA GLN A 64 1.18 18.91 -3.51
C GLN A 64 1.02 20.39 -3.12
N HIS A 65 0.19 20.67 -2.10
CA HIS A 65 -0.12 22.03 -1.66
C HIS A 65 0.73 22.50 -0.49
N LYS A 66 1.63 21.64 0.08
CA LYS A 66 2.49 21.93 1.24
C LYS A 66 1.68 22.39 2.46
N ILE A 67 0.55 21.76 2.72
CA ILE A 67 -0.35 21.99 3.84
C ILE A 67 -0.42 20.75 4.76
N SER A 68 -1.04 20.90 5.92
CA SER A 68 -1.28 19.77 6.82
C SER A 68 -2.30 18.79 6.24
N GLN A 69 -2.27 17.53 6.70
CA GLN A 69 -3.28 16.54 6.30
C GLN A 69 -4.70 16.95 6.72
N VAL A 70 -4.85 17.67 7.84
CA VAL A 70 -6.15 18.17 8.30
C VAL A 70 -6.70 19.24 7.35
N GLU A 71 -5.85 20.16 6.89
CA GLU A 71 -6.25 21.17 5.90
C GLU A 71 -6.57 20.53 4.54
N ALA A 72 -5.76 19.54 4.13
CA ALA A 72 -6.01 18.77 2.91
C ALA A 72 -7.35 18.01 2.96
N PHE A 73 -7.62 17.32 4.07
CA PHE A 73 -8.91 16.66 4.29
C PHE A 73 -10.08 17.64 4.21
N LYS A 74 -9.98 18.79 4.88
CA LYS A 74 -11.02 19.83 4.83
C LYS A 74 -11.27 20.33 3.40
N ALA A 75 -10.21 20.59 2.63
CA ALA A 75 -10.31 21.06 1.26
C ALA A 75 -11.00 20.02 0.35
N LEU A 76 -10.60 18.75 0.46
CA LEU A 76 -11.20 17.67 -0.32
C LEU A 76 -12.68 17.46 0.00
N ILE A 77 -13.07 17.48 1.28
CA ILE A 77 -14.46 17.32 1.71
C ILE A 77 -15.32 18.49 1.26
N LYS A 78 -14.79 19.71 1.23
CA LYS A 78 -15.51 20.91 0.74
C LYS A 78 -15.59 20.99 -0.79
N GLY A 79 -14.93 20.07 -1.51
CA GLY A 79 -14.86 20.12 -2.96
C GLY A 79 -13.96 21.23 -3.51
N GLU A 80 -13.08 21.78 -2.66
CA GLU A 80 -12.14 22.84 -3.03
C GLU A 80 -10.92 22.31 -3.81
N GLY A 81 -10.83 20.97 -3.99
CA GLY A 81 -9.72 20.33 -4.68
C GLY A 81 -10.00 18.89 -5.06
N SER A 82 -9.14 18.36 -5.94
CA SER A 82 -9.13 16.96 -6.33
C SER A 82 -7.69 16.48 -6.49
N THR A 83 -7.46 15.18 -6.36
CA THR A 83 -6.17 14.56 -6.64
C THR A 83 -6.37 13.10 -7.05
N ASP A 84 -5.59 12.67 -8.02
CA ASP A 84 -5.56 11.27 -8.43
C ASP A 84 -4.59 10.49 -7.54
N VAL A 85 -4.94 9.27 -7.19
CA VAL A 85 -4.08 8.34 -6.45
C VAL A 85 -3.93 7.05 -7.20
N THR A 86 -2.82 6.37 -6.97
CA THR A 86 -2.56 5.03 -7.50
C THR A 86 -2.62 4.06 -6.33
N LEU A 87 -3.53 3.11 -6.40
CA LEU A 87 -3.60 1.95 -5.52
C LEU A 87 -3.00 0.77 -6.27
N ASN A 88 -1.92 0.19 -5.73
CA ASN A 88 -1.32 -1.01 -6.30
C ASN A 88 -1.93 -2.24 -5.64
N ILE A 89 -2.35 -3.20 -6.46
CA ILE A 89 -2.87 -4.50 -6.04
C ILE A 89 -1.98 -5.56 -6.66
N TYR A 90 -1.48 -6.47 -5.85
CA TYR A 90 -0.63 -7.57 -6.27
C TYR A 90 -1.39 -8.88 -6.18
N ARG A 91 -1.37 -9.68 -7.23
CA ARG A 91 -2.00 -11.00 -7.25
C ARG A 91 -1.23 -11.96 -8.15
N ALA A 92 -1.34 -13.26 -7.89
CA ALA A 92 -0.83 -14.29 -8.79
C ALA A 92 -1.73 -14.36 -10.05
N ASN A 93 -1.13 -14.35 -11.23
CA ASN A 93 -1.86 -14.42 -12.50
C ASN A 93 -2.14 -15.86 -12.94
N ASP A 94 -1.37 -16.82 -12.47
CA ASP A 94 -1.40 -18.25 -12.82
C ASP A 94 -2.23 -19.10 -11.84
N VAL A 95 -2.81 -18.48 -10.81
CA VAL A 95 -3.64 -19.15 -9.81
C VAL A 95 -5.05 -18.58 -9.87
N GLU A 96 -6.02 -19.45 -10.23
CA GLU A 96 -7.44 -19.10 -10.21
C GLU A 96 -7.90 -18.91 -8.75
N GLY A 97 -8.63 -17.80 -8.49
CA GLY A 97 -9.09 -17.47 -7.14
C GLY A 97 -7.95 -17.04 -6.20
N ALA A 98 -6.84 -16.55 -6.73
CA ALA A 98 -5.77 -16.02 -5.90
C ALA A 98 -6.21 -14.75 -5.15
N PRO A 99 -5.93 -14.64 -3.84
CA PRO A 99 -6.17 -13.41 -3.10
C PRO A 99 -5.30 -12.28 -3.65
N GLY A 100 -5.75 -11.04 -3.46
CA GLY A 100 -4.94 -9.85 -3.74
C GLY A 100 -4.18 -9.41 -2.50
N TRP A 101 -3.04 -8.75 -2.70
CA TRP A 101 -2.33 -8.07 -1.62
C TRP A 101 -2.24 -6.58 -1.93
N ILE A 102 -2.56 -5.74 -0.95
CA ILE A 102 -2.51 -4.29 -1.06
C ILE A 102 -1.56 -3.73 0.00
N PRO A 103 -0.58 -2.90 -0.39
CA PRO A 103 0.31 -2.23 0.52
C PRO A 103 -0.44 -1.48 1.65
N GLY A 104 -0.06 -1.75 2.90
CA GLY A 104 -0.64 -1.11 4.09
C GLY A 104 -2.01 -1.63 4.52
N ILE A 105 -2.61 -2.55 3.77
CA ILE A 105 -3.85 -3.26 4.14
C ILE A 105 -3.52 -4.74 4.45
N GLY A 106 -2.80 -5.40 3.55
CA GLY A 106 -2.56 -6.83 3.60
C GLY A 106 -3.33 -7.58 2.51
N TYR A 107 -3.65 -8.84 2.76
CA TYR A 107 -4.40 -9.66 1.81
C TYR A 107 -5.88 -9.33 1.84
N ILE A 108 -6.48 -9.31 0.65
CA ILE A 108 -7.91 -9.16 0.42
C ILE A 108 -8.46 -10.41 -0.30
N PRO A 109 -9.76 -10.74 -0.12
CA PRO A 109 -10.39 -11.87 -0.78
C PRO A 109 -10.27 -11.83 -2.30
N ALA A 110 -10.30 -13.02 -2.93
CA ALA A 110 -10.11 -13.17 -4.38
C ALA A 110 -11.18 -12.44 -5.20
N ASP A 111 -12.43 -12.46 -4.77
CA ASP A 111 -13.54 -11.77 -5.42
C ASP A 111 -13.37 -10.26 -5.40
N GLN A 112 -12.96 -9.70 -4.26
CA GLN A 112 -12.65 -8.27 -4.14
C GLN A 112 -11.43 -7.91 -5.00
N ALA A 113 -10.39 -8.74 -5.02
CA ALA A 113 -9.22 -8.54 -5.85
C ALA A 113 -9.55 -8.56 -7.35
N GLU A 114 -10.47 -9.42 -7.78
CA GLU A 114 -10.94 -9.51 -9.16
C GLU A 114 -11.74 -8.26 -9.55
N ASP A 115 -12.66 -7.82 -8.70
CA ASP A 115 -13.44 -6.60 -8.93
C ASP A 115 -12.54 -5.37 -9.08
N LEU A 116 -11.55 -5.21 -8.20
CA LEU A 116 -10.58 -4.12 -8.28
C LEU A 116 -9.68 -4.24 -9.51
N ALA A 117 -9.24 -5.45 -9.85
CA ALA A 117 -8.42 -5.68 -11.03
C ALA A 117 -9.18 -5.35 -12.33
N SER A 118 -10.48 -5.62 -12.38
CA SER A 118 -11.34 -5.27 -13.52
C SER A 118 -11.41 -3.76 -13.78
N GLN A 119 -11.21 -2.96 -12.76
CA GLN A 119 -11.21 -1.49 -12.80
C GLN A 119 -9.80 -0.90 -12.95
N ALA A 120 -8.76 -1.74 -13.01
CA ALA A 120 -7.40 -1.28 -13.07
C ALA A 120 -7.10 -0.54 -14.39
N SER A 121 -6.56 0.66 -14.30
CA SER A 121 -6.12 1.44 -15.46
C SER A 121 -4.80 0.94 -16.06
N THR A 122 -4.02 0.18 -15.29
CA THR A 122 -2.71 -0.33 -15.70
C THR A 122 -2.48 -1.69 -15.07
N VAL A 123 -2.10 -2.66 -15.89
CA VAL A 123 -1.65 -3.99 -15.45
C VAL A 123 -0.18 -4.15 -15.81
N ARG A 124 0.61 -4.69 -14.88
CA ARG A 124 2.05 -4.94 -15.07
C ARG A 124 2.37 -6.37 -14.69
N ASP A 125 3.18 -7.02 -15.51
CA ASP A 125 3.80 -8.29 -15.14
C ASP A 125 5.08 -7.99 -14.33
N MET A 126 5.16 -8.54 -13.13
CA MET A 126 6.31 -8.29 -12.25
C MET A 126 7.55 -9.04 -12.72
N ASP A 127 7.39 -10.21 -13.34
CA ASP A 127 8.50 -11.00 -13.84
C ASP A 127 9.19 -10.28 -15.02
N ASP A 128 8.41 -9.67 -15.91
CA ASP A 128 8.93 -8.86 -17.01
C ASP A 128 9.70 -7.62 -16.55
N LEU A 129 9.36 -7.10 -15.37
CA LEU A 129 9.95 -5.88 -14.81
C LEU A 129 11.13 -6.16 -13.86
N TYR A 130 11.32 -7.40 -13.43
CA TYR A 130 12.29 -7.76 -12.39
C TYR A 130 13.73 -7.38 -12.77
N ASP A 131 14.12 -7.66 -14.00
CA ASP A 131 15.46 -7.37 -14.54
C ASP A 131 15.50 -6.10 -15.39
N LYS A 132 14.40 -5.32 -15.42
CA LYS A 132 14.38 -4.04 -16.13
C LYS A 132 15.38 -3.07 -15.51
N VAL A 133 16.29 -2.53 -16.35
CA VAL A 133 17.32 -1.58 -15.93
C VAL A 133 16.84 -0.15 -16.17
N ALA A 134 16.84 0.68 -15.14
CA ALA A 134 16.70 2.12 -15.30
C ALA A 134 18.08 2.76 -15.57
N GLY A 135 18.12 3.70 -16.50
CA GLY A 135 19.36 4.44 -16.81
C GLY A 135 19.71 5.56 -15.83
N THR A 136 19.04 5.62 -14.67
CA THR A 136 19.18 6.67 -13.66
C THR A 136 19.32 6.08 -12.27
N TYR A 137 19.87 6.87 -11.35
CA TYR A 137 19.91 6.51 -9.91
C TYR A 137 18.50 6.45 -9.30
N GLU A 138 17.63 7.39 -9.69
CA GLU A 138 16.25 7.42 -9.22
C GLU A 138 15.48 6.20 -9.71
N THR A 139 14.77 5.57 -8.80
CA THR A 139 13.97 4.37 -9.09
C THR A 139 12.62 4.76 -9.71
N PRO A 140 12.34 4.35 -10.97
CA PRO A 140 11.03 4.54 -11.59
C PRO A 140 9.91 3.83 -10.83
N ASP A 141 8.68 4.35 -10.96
CA ASP A 141 7.51 3.83 -10.23
C ASP A 141 7.20 2.36 -10.53
N ASP A 142 7.46 1.90 -11.75
CA ASP A 142 7.24 0.50 -12.14
C ASP A 142 8.24 -0.45 -11.45
N ILE A 143 9.54 -0.09 -11.41
CA ILE A 143 10.55 -0.86 -10.68
C ILE A 143 10.27 -0.79 -9.17
N ARG A 144 9.91 0.39 -8.65
CA ARG A 144 9.52 0.54 -7.24
C ARG A 144 8.35 -0.38 -6.89
N ALA A 145 7.33 -0.47 -7.75
CA ALA A 145 6.20 -1.35 -7.52
C ALA A 145 6.63 -2.81 -7.38
N VAL A 146 7.55 -3.29 -8.24
CA VAL A 146 8.07 -4.66 -8.14
C VAL A 146 8.78 -4.90 -6.79
N VAL A 147 9.66 -3.99 -6.37
CA VAL A 147 10.37 -4.12 -5.08
C VAL A 147 9.39 -4.16 -3.91
N ILE A 148 8.38 -3.29 -3.92
CA ILE A 148 7.33 -3.27 -2.88
C ILE A 148 6.53 -4.58 -2.89
N GLY A 149 6.17 -5.10 -4.05
CA GLY A 149 5.45 -6.37 -4.16
C GLY A 149 6.26 -7.57 -3.60
N TRP A 150 7.58 -7.55 -3.72
CA TRP A 150 8.46 -8.58 -3.19
C TRP A 150 8.75 -8.41 -1.69
N ASP A 151 9.14 -7.21 -1.27
CA ASP A 151 9.59 -6.97 0.10
C ASP A 151 8.41 -6.80 1.08
N GLY A 152 7.28 -6.26 0.63
CA GLY A 152 6.06 -6.03 1.42
C GLY A 152 6.21 -4.99 2.51
N THR A 153 7.36 -4.93 3.18
CA THR A 153 7.72 -4.00 4.25
C THR A 153 9.19 -3.63 4.14
N CYS A 154 9.71 -2.85 5.09
CA CYS A 154 11.15 -2.63 5.20
C CYS A 154 11.89 -3.97 5.28
N SER A 155 12.93 -4.14 4.47
CA SER A 155 13.71 -5.38 4.39
C SER A 155 14.70 -5.59 5.54
N ASP A 156 14.80 -4.63 6.49
CA ASP A 156 15.60 -4.82 7.69
C ASP A 156 14.94 -5.81 8.65
N PRO A 157 15.69 -6.79 9.17
CA PRO A 157 15.18 -7.71 10.17
C PRO A 157 14.57 -6.95 11.36
N TYR A 158 13.37 -7.37 11.77
CA TYR A 158 12.63 -6.79 12.90
C TYR A 158 12.08 -5.37 12.69
N CYS A 159 12.11 -4.85 11.47
CA CYS A 159 11.48 -3.58 11.13
C CYS A 159 10.09 -3.81 10.51
N ASP A 160 9.06 -3.17 11.09
CA ASP A 160 7.67 -3.24 10.63
C ASP A 160 7.23 -1.96 9.88
N CYS A 161 8.20 -1.19 9.40
CA CYS A 161 7.89 0.03 8.64
C CYS A 161 7.19 -0.36 7.34
N HIS A 162 5.96 0.16 7.17
CA HIS A 162 5.19 -0.07 5.96
C HIS A 162 5.91 0.47 4.72
N GLU A 163 5.73 -0.20 3.60
CA GLU A 163 6.36 0.07 2.31
C GLU A 163 6.13 1.49 1.78
N ASP A 164 5.01 2.12 2.15
CA ASP A 164 4.69 3.51 1.76
C ASP A 164 5.67 4.55 2.36
N ARG A 165 6.38 4.16 3.41
CA ARG A 165 7.40 4.98 4.11
C ARG A 165 8.82 4.56 3.77
N THR A 166 9.00 3.56 2.90
CA THR A 166 10.32 3.07 2.53
C THR A 166 10.93 3.86 1.38
N GLN A 167 12.24 3.89 1.35
CA GLN A 167 13.06 4.32 0.22
C GLN A 167 13.63 3.09 -0.48
N MET A 168 13.99 3.24 -1.76
CA MET A 168 14.68 2.20 -2.50
C MET A 168 16.17 2.31 -2.24
N ASP A 169 16.75 1.26 -1.72
CA ASP A 169 18.18 1.17 -1.39
C ASP A 169 18.87 0.18 -2.32
N HIS A 170 20.01 0.57 -2.89
CA HIS A 170 20.80 -0.28 -3.78
C HIS A 170 21.64 -1.26 -2.95
N ARG A 171 21.48 -2.58 -3.18
CA ARG A 171 22.30 -3.64 -2.54
C ARG A 171 23.75 -3.57 -2.96
N ILE A 172 23.99 -3.28 -4.24
CA ILE A 172 25.28 -2.87 -4.77
C ILE A 172 25.16 -1.40 -5.10
N ASP A 173 25.93 -0.55 -4.44
CA ASP A 173 25.87 0.90 -4.60
C ASP A 173 25.90 1.32 -6.08
N TYR A 174 25.05 2.27 -6.46
CA TYR A 174 25.01 2.81 -7.82
C TYR A 174 26.36 3.41 -8.24
N LYS A 175 27.08 4.09 -7.31
CA LYS A 175 28.42 4.65 -7.55
C LYS A 175 29.47 3.58 -7.86
N ASP A 176 29.24 2.34 -7.37
CA ASP A 176 30.12 1.19 -7.57
C ASP A 176 29.68 0.33 -8.78
N GLY A 177 28.75 0.87 -9.59
CA GLY A 177 28.26 0.24 -10.81
C GLY A 177 27.03 -0.66 -10.63
N GLY A 178 26.41 -0.65 -9.45
CA GLY A 178 25.17 -1.38 -9.20
C GLY A 178 24.01 -0.79 -10.05
N PRO A 179 23.28 -1.62 -10.83
CA PRO A 179 22.19 -1.12 -11.65
C PRO A 179 20.96 -0.76 -10.82
N THR A 180 20.16 0.17 -11.31
CA THR A 180 18.81 0.43 -10.77
C THR A 180 17.84 -0.58 -11.39
N THR A 181 17.72 -1.75 -10.75
CA THR A 181 16.84 -2.86 -11.10
C THR A 181 16.12 -3.36 -9.86
N ALA A 182 14.97 -4.02 -9.98
CA ALA A 182 14.30 -4.62 -8.82
C ALA A 182 15.19 -5.65 -8.12
N SER A 183 15.96 -6.43 -8.86
CA SER A 183 16.88 -7.44 -8.31
C SER A 183 18.04 -6.85 -7.49
N ASN A 184 18.43 -5.58 -7.73
CA ASN A 184 19.49 -4.88 -6.97
C ASN A 184 18.95 -3.89 -5.96
N LEU A 185 17.64 -3.74 -5.83
CA LEU A 185 17.01 -2.82 -4.88
C LEU A 185 16.39 -3.55 -3.70
N SER A 186 16.19 -2.84 -2.62
CA SER A 186 15.41 -3.28 -1.45
C SER A 186 14.68 -2.10 -0.82
N ALA A 187 13.53 -2.38 -0.22
CA ALA A 187 12.75 -1.38 0.50
C ALA A 187 13.36 -1.16 1.90
N LYS A 188 13.78 0.05 2.21
CA LYS A 188 14.38 0.44 3.50
C LYS A 188 13.65 1.64 4.10
N CYS A 189 13.38 1.64 5.39
CA CYS A 189 12.88 2.84 6.05
C CYS A 189 13.98 3.91 6.11
N PRO A 190 13.63 5.20 6.01
CA PRO A 190 14.60 6.28 6.25
C PRO A 190 15.06 6.20 7.72
N THR A 191 16.37 6.12 7.91
CA THR A 191 17.03 6.18 9.24
C THR A 191 17.06 7.61 9.77
#